data_2e20761de9f3c3492ca23136cf93d8ad
#
_entry.id   2e20761de9f3c3492ca23136cf93d8ad
#
_cell.length_a   1.000
_cell.length_b   1.000
_cell.length_c   1.000
_cell.angle_alpha   90.00
_cell.angle_beta   90.00
_cell.angle_gamma   90.00
#
_symmetry.space_group_name_H-M   'P 1'
#
loop_
_entity.id
_entity.type
_entity.pdbx_description
1 polymer ?
#
loop_
_entity_poly.entity_id
_entity_poly.type
_entity_poly.pdbx_seq_one_letter_code
_entity_poly.pdbx_strand_id
1 'polypeptide(L)'
;PYRRQRQMCIRDSCERHISTQQSIANYVCAQAWFDLGAKRVVLARECSLEEIRAIRQKVDPALEIETFGHGAMCVSYSGRCLLSNYMTGRDSNRGACAQPCRYQYALMEEKRPGEYFPVFEDEKGTYILNSRDMCMIDHLNDLMDAGVDCIKIEGRAKSAYYAAIVTGAYRHCIDDAADGRELDPIW
;
A
#
# COMPACT_ATOMS: atom_id res chain seq x y z
N PRO A 1 5.16 15.93 -30.07
CA PRO A 1 4.36 17.05 -29.55
C PRO A 1 3.10 16.57 -28.82
N TYR A 2 2.37 15.63 -29.39
CA TYR A 2 1.08 15.15 -28.85
C TYR A 2 1.18 14.50 -27.45
N ARG A 3 2.27 13.83 -27.12
CA ARG A 3 2.44 13.18 -25.81
C ARG A 3 2.68 14.19 -24.69
N ARG A 4 3.41 15.28 -24.96
CA ARG A 4 3.63 16.38 -24.00
C ARG A 4 2.35 17.18 -23.73
N GLN A 5 1.60 17.52 -24.78
CA GLN A 5 0.33 18.24 -24.64
C GLN A 5 -0.71 17.41 -23.88
N ARG A 6 -0.80 16.09 -24.14
CA ARG A 6 -1.70 15.18 -23.41
C ARG A 6 -1.35 15.10 -21.92
N GLN A 7 -0.06 15.06 -21.58
CA GLN A 7 0.37 15.08 -20.18
C GLN A 7 0.11 16.43 -19.49
N MET A 8 0.26 17.53 -20.20
CA MET A 8 -0.07 18.86 -19.68
C MET A 8 -1.58 18.99 -19.43
N CYS A 9 -2.43 18.62 -20.38
CA CYS A 9 -3.89 18.67 -20.21
C CYS A 9 -4.38 17.78 -19.04
N ILE A 10 -3.82 16.58 -18.87
CA ILE A 10 -4.15 15.71 -17.74
C ILE A 10 -3.67 16.33 -16.43
N ARG A 11 -2.48 16.94 -16.40
CA ARG A 11 -1.95 17.62 -15.21
C ARG A 11 -2.80 18.79 -14.75
N ASP A 12 -3.43 19.50 -15.66
CA ASP A 12 -4.14 20.73 -15.38
C ASP A 12 -5.66 20.53 -15.15
N SER A 13 -6.18 19.34 -15.51
CA SER A 13 -7.62 19.06 -15.47
C SER A 13 -8.03 18.03 -14.41
N CYS A 14 -7.09 17.31 -13.81
CA CYS A 14 -7.36 16.27 -12.81
C CYS A 14 -6.49 16.43 -11.57
N GLU A 15 -7.08 16.12 -10.42
CA GLU A 15 -6.30 15.99 -9.18
C GLU A 15 -5.24 14.90 -9.32
N ARG A 16 -4.04 15.18 -8.83
CA ARG A 16 -2.92 14.25 -8.92
C ARG A 16 -2.67 13.59 -7.59
N HIS A 17 -2.80 12.26 -7.59
CA HIS A 17 -2.46 11.42 -6.44
C HIS A 17 -1.16 10.67 -6.74
N ILE A 18 -0.19 10.81 -5.87
CA ILE A 18 1.13 10.20 -6.05
C ILE A 18 1.14 8.82 -5.40
N SER A 19 1.43 7.82 -6.22
CA SER A 19 1.40 6.42 -5.79
C SER A 19 2.52 6.05 -4.83
N THR A 20 2.28 5.02 -4.01
CA THR A 20 3.29 4.40 -3.13
C THR A 20 4.54 3.91 -3.86
N GLN A 21 4.47 3.69 -5.20
CA GLN A 21 5.63 3.35 -6.00
C GLN A 21 6.71 4.44 -6.03
N GLN A 22 6.40 5.64 -5.55
CA GLN A 22 7.37 6.73 -5.40
C GLN A 22 8.15 6.66 -4.09
N SER A 23 7.92 5.65 -3.25
CA SER A 23 8.63 5.41 -1.99
C SER A 23 8.62 6.62 -1.06
N ILE A 24 7.47 7.25 -0.87
CA ILE A 24 7.33 8.44 -0.04
C ILE A 24 7.31 8.00 1.43
N ALA A 25 8.44 8.18 2.11
CA ALA A 25 8.64 7.75 3.50
C ALA A 25 9.07 8.91 4.43
N ASN A 26 9.04 10.16 3.95
CA ASN A 26 9.39 11.31 4.77
C ASN A 26 8.72 12.61 4.26
N TYR A 27 8.68 13.62 5.12
CA TYR A 27 8.02 14.89 4.82
C TYR A 27 8.65 15.67 3.67
N VAL A 28 9.97 15.54 3.44
CA VAL A 28 10.66 16.25 2.36
C VAL A 28 10.15 15.78 1.00
N CYS A 29 10.05 14.46 0.83
CA CYS A 29 9.50 13.88 -0.39
C CYS A 29 8.01 14.22 -0.56
N ALA A 30 7.22 14.14 0.52
CA ALA A 30 5.80 14.45 0.48
C ALA A 30 5.57 15.92 0.10
N GLN A 31 6.29 16.86 0.72
CA GLN A 31 6.20 18.28 0.41
C GLN A 31 6.64 18.58 -1.03
N ALA A 32 7.74 17.98 -1.48
CA ALA A 32 8.22 18.18 -2.86
C ALA A 32 7.17 17.79 -3.90
N TRP A 33 6.40 16.70 -3.66
CA TRP A 33 5.30 16.34 -4.54
C TRP A 33 4.13 17.32 -4.48
N PHE A 34 3.84 17.88 -3.29
CA PHE A 34 2.85 18.94 -3.14
C PHE A 34 3.25 20.19 -3.92
N ASP A 35 4.49 20.64 -3.80
CA ASP A 35 5.05 21.80 -4.52
C ASP A 35 5.01 21.60 -6.05
N LEU A 36 5.10 20.34 -6.50
CA LEU A 36 4.89 19.96 -7.90
C LEU A 36 3.40 19.86 -8.28
N GLY A 37 2.49 20.17 -7.35
CA GLY A 37 1.05 20.27 -7.53
C GLY A 37 0.30 18.94 -7.34
N ALA A 38 0.82 18.00 -6.57
CA ALA A 38 0.05 16.86 -6.11
C ALA A 38 -0.99 17.29 -5.08
N LYS A 39 -2.19 16.72 -5.15
CA LYS A 39 -3.24 16.91 -4.15
C LYS A 39 -3.11 15.91 -3.01
N ARG A 40 -2.69 14.68 -3.32
CA ARG A 40 -2.57 13.57 -2.38
C ARG A 40 -1.31 12.77 -2.61
N VAL A 41 -0.72 12.26 -1.55
CA VAL A 41 0.39 11.30 -1.59
C VAL A 41 0.03 10.02 -0.86
N VAL A 42 0.38 8.87 -1.46
CA VAL A 42 0.27 7.56 -0.82
C VAL A 42 1.61 7.23 -0.20
N LEU A 43 1.67 7.20 1.12
CA LEU A 43 2.91 6.90 1.85
C LEU A 43 3.37 5.45 1.60
N ALA A 44 4.66 5.24 1.79
CA ALA A 44 5.23 3.91 1.82
C ALA A 44 4.62 3.09 2.97
N ARG A 45 4.43 1.76 2.77
CA ARG A 45 3.85 0.87 3.78
C ARG A 45 4.72 0.72 5.02
N GLU A 46 5.99 1.04 4.88
CA GLU A 46 7.02 0.95 5.91
C GLU A 46 6.94 2.08 6.95
N CYS A 47 6.14 3.12 6.69
CA CYS A 47 5.97 4.23 7.62
C CYS A 47 5.21 3.78 8.88
N SER A 48 5.82 4.00 10.03
CA SER A 48 5.17 3.86 11.34
C SER A 48 4.16 4.99 11.59
N LEU A 49 3.28 4.82 12.56
CA LEU A 49 2.33 5.88 12.98
C LEU A 49 3.07 7.15 13.44
N GLU A 50 4.22 7.01 14.10
CA GLU A 50 5.04 8.16 14.52
C GLU A 50 5.60 8.92 13.32
N GLU A 51 6.08 8.21 12.31
CA GLU A 51 6.57 8.81 11.07
C GLU A 51 5.45 9.49 10.29
N ILE A 52 4.25 8.89 10.24
CA ILE A 52 3.07 9.50 9.62
C ILE A 52 2.71 10.81 10.32
N ARG A 53 2.66 10.83 11.66
CA ARG A 53 2.44 12.06 12.45
C ARG A 53 3.51 13.11 12.17
N ALA A 54 4.78 12.70 12.12
CA ALA A 54 5.89 13.61 11.82
C ALA A 54 5.85 14.19 10.41
N ILE A 55 5.38 13.40 9.43
CA ILE A 55 5.12 13.88 8.07
C ILE A 55 3.99 14.90 8.10
N ARG A 56 2.83 14.55 8.70
CA ARG A 56 1.65 15.44 8.76
C ARG A 56 1.97 16.81 9.36
N GLN A 57 2.75 16.82 10.43
CA GLN A 57 3.13 18.05 11.13
C GLN A 57 4.03 18.99 10.30
N LYS A 58 4.73 18.48 9.29
CA LYS A 58 5.76 19.22 8.56
C LYS A 58 5.41 19.54 7.11
N VAL A 59 4.33 18.94 6.59
CA VAL A 59 3.86 19.21 5.23
C VAL A 59 2.73 20.24 5.24
N ASP A 60 2.47 20.83 4.08
CA ASP A 60 1.34 21.75 3.90
C ASP A 60 0.02 21.08 4.34
N PRO A 61 -0.82 21.76 5.14
CA PRO A 61 -2.10 21.20 5.58
C PRO A 61 -3.07 20.84 4.44
N ALA A 62 -2.93 21.44 3.26
CA ALA A 62 -3.74 21.13 2.09
C ALA A 62 -3.31 19.86 1.34
N LEU A 63 -2.14 19.29 1.68
CA LEU A 63 -1.73 18.00 1.15
C LEU A 63 -2.49 16.87 1.86
N GLU A 64 -3.21 16.07 1.11
CA GLU A 64 -3.86 14.87 1.63
C GLU A 64 -2.87 13.70 1.75
N ILE A 65 -2.93 13.00 2.89
CA ILE A 65 -2.12 11.83 3.18
C ILE A 65 -2.98 10.56 3.08
N GLU A 66 -2.58 9.64 2.22
CA GLU A 66 -3.18 8.32 2.07
C GLU A 66 -2.21 7.26 2.58
N THR A 67 -2.70 6.32 3.38
CA THR A 67 -1.92 5.17 3.88
C THR A 67 -2.62 3.85 3.58
N PHE A 68 -1.84 2.76 3.51
CA PHE A 68 -2.46 1.45 3.49
C PHE A 68 -3.03 1.12 4.87
N GLY A 69 -4.25 0.61 4.90
CA GLY A 69 -4.93 0.14 6.11
C GLY A 69 -5.24 -1.35 6.06
N HIS A 70 -5.35 -1.95 4.86
CA HIS A 70 -5.69 -3.36 4.74
C HIS A 70 -5.14 -4.00 3.47
N GLY A 71 -4.87 -5.31 3.58
CA GLY A 71 -4.55 -6.19 2.45
C GLY A 71 -3.08 -6.55 2.35
N ALA A 72 -2.69 -7.01 1.17
CA ALA A 72 -1.40 -7.63 0.95
C ALA A 72 -0.21 -6.68 1.17
N MET A 73 0.68 -7.05 2.09
CA MET A 73 1.97 -6.40 2.25
C MET A 73 2.91 -6.75 1.09
N CYS A 74 3.77 -5.81 0.71
CA CYS A 74 4.80 -6.07 -0.27
C CYS A 74 5.99 -6.79 0.37
N VAL A 75 6.54 -7.80 -0.31
CA VAL A 75 7.78 -8.48 0.12
C VAL A 75 9.01 -7.57 0.03
N SER A 76 8.93 -6.54 -0.79
CA SER A 76 10.00 -5.59 -1.05
C SER A 76 9.60 -4.20 -0.58
N TYR A 77 10.60 -3.36 -0.38
CA TYR A 77 10.38 -1.94 -0.09
C TYR A 77 9.48 -1.28 -1.15
N SER A 78 8.59 -0.41 -0.73
CA SER A 78 7.63 0.27 -1.61
C SER A 78 8.31 0.93 -2.80
N GLY A 79 7.88 0.59 -4.03
CA GLY A 79 8.45 1.11 -5.27
C GLY A 79 9.83 0.56 -5.68
N ARG A 80 10.34 -0.52 -5.05
CA ARG A 80 11.68 -1.08 -5.32
C ARG A 80 11.68 -2.55 -5.75
N CYS A 81 10.51 -3.15 -5.93
CA CYS A 81 10.41 -4.55 -6.30
C CYS A 81 10.73 -4.79 -7.79
N LEU A 82 11.63 -5.74 -8.05
CA LEU A 82 11.96 -6.22 -9.40
C LEU A 82 11.39 -7.61 -9.70
N LEU A 83 10.88 -8.31 -8.68
CA LEU A 83 10.49 -9.72 -8.78
C LEU A 83 9.41 -9.95 -9.85
N SER A 84 8.39 -9.09 -9.89
CA SER A 84 7.31 -9.20 -10.86
C SER A 84 7.82 -9.02 -12.30
N ASN A 85 8.70 -8.05 -12.52
CA ASN A 85 9.31 -7.84 -13.84
C ASN A 85 10.17 -9.04 -14.25
N TYR A 86 11.02 -9.51 -13.35
CA TYR A 86 11.89 -10.65 -13.60
C TYR A 86 11.11 -11.92 -13.96
N MET A 87 10.06 -12.25 -13.20
CA MET A 87 9.32 -13.51 -13.36
C MET A 87 8.24 -13.46 -14.46
N THR A 88 7.68 -12.28 -14.75
CA THR A 88 6.47 -12.19 -15.60
C THR A 88 6.55 -11.09 -16.67
N GLY A 89 7.63 -10.32 -16.72
CA GLY A 89 7.76 -9.16 -17.60
C GLY A 89 6.89 -7.96 -17.22
N ARG A 90 6.14 -8.05 -16.10
CA ARG A 90 5.24 -6.99 -15.62
C ARG A 90 5.91 -6.14 -14.56
N ASP A 91 6.07 -4.86 -14.84
CA ASP A 91 6.78 -3.93 -13.95
C ASP A 91 5.88 -3.49 -12.78
N SER A 92 6.23 -3.95 -11.57
CA SER A 92 5.54 -3.60 -10.34
C SER A 92 5.67 -2.11 -10.00
N ASN A 93 6.80 -1.50 -10.34
CA ASN A 93 7.07 -0.10 -10.05
C ASN A 93 6.28 0.86 -10.96
N ARG A 94 5.63 0.31 -12.00
CA ARG A 94 4.68 1.00 -12.86
C ARG A 94 3.21 0.62 -12.60
N GLY A 95 2.94 0.01 -11.45
CA GLY A 95 1.60 -0.41 -11.07
C GLY A 95 1.11 -1.69 -11.73
N ALA A 96 1.96 -2.43 -12.48
CA ALA A 96 1.59 -3.65 -13.21
C ALA A 96 1.97 -4.95 -12.47
N CYS A 97 2.15 -4.90 -11.15
CA CYS A 97 2.56 -6.05 -10.34
C CYS A 97 1.67 -7.27 -10.56
N ALA A 98 2.28 -8.43 -10.89
CA ALA A 98 1.61 -9.72 -11.00
C ALA A 98 1.50 -10.46 -9.65
N GLN A 99 2.07 -9.88 -8.59
CA GLN A 99 2.14 -10.45 -7.23
C GLN A 99 2.79 -11.84 -7.15
N PRO A 100 3.94 -12.09 -7.80
CA PRO A 100 4.57 -13.40 -7.75
C PRO A 100 5.00 -13.79 -6.33
N CYS A 101 5.22 -12.81 -5.43
CA CYS A 101 5.49 -13.08 -4.02
C CYS A 101 4.32 -13.76 -3.27
N ARG A 102 3.16 -13.92 -3.91
CA ARG A 102 1.97 -14.62 -3.37
C ARG A 102 1.77 -16.00 -3.97
N TYR A 103 2.62 -16.41 -4.93
CA TYR A 103 2.55 -17.76 -5.48
C TYR A 103 3.09 -18.77 -4.47
N GLN A 104 2.65 -20.00 -4.59
CA GLN A 104 3.24 -21.10 -3.85
C GLN A 104 4.55 -21.52 -4.53
N TYR A 105 5.60 -21.65 -3.73
CA TYR A 105 6.91 -22.04 -4.19
C TYR A 105 7.42 -23.27 -3.47
N ALA A 106 8.30 -24.00 -4.15
CA ALA A 106 9.14 -25.01 -3.55
C ALA A 106 10.58 -24.81 -4.05
N LEU A 107 11.55 -25.07 -3.20
CA LEU A 107 12.96 -25.10 -3.59
C LEU A 107 13.29 -26.47 -4.16
N MET A 108 14.10 -26.49 -5.21
CA MET A 108 14.67 -27.70 -5.79
C MET A 108 16.18 -27.52 -5.92
N GLU A 109 16.93 -28.48 -5.44
CA GLU A 109 18.37 -28.50 -5.64
C GLU A 109 18.69 -29.03 -7.04
N GLU A 110 19.57 -28.33 -7.78
CA GLU A 110 19.91 -28.68 -9.15
C GLU A 110 20.43 -30.13 -9.30
N LYS A 111 21.18 -30.63 -8.30
CA LYS A 111 21.73 -31.99 -8.28
C LYS A 111 20.74 -33.06 -7.83
N ARG A 112 19.54 -32.67 -7.37
CA ARG A 112 18.46 -33.57 -6.94
C ARG A 112 17.14 -33.21 -7.64
N PRO A 113 17.08 -33.39 -8.97
CA PRO A 113 15.89 -33.05 -9.74
C PRO A 113 14.72 -33.92 -9.31
N GLY A 114 13.54 -33.31 -9.10
CA GLY A 114 12.31 -33.98 -8.68
C GLY A 114 12.09 -34.03 -7.17
N GLU A 115 13.05 -33.63 -6.34
CA GLU A 115 12.85 -33.41 -4.91
C GLU A 115 12.49 -31.96 -4.67
N TYR A 116 11.29 -31.71 -4.11
CA TYR A 116 10.77 -30.37 -3.83
C TYR A 116 10.75 -30.13 -2.33
N PHE A 117 11.42 -29.07 -1.89
CA PHE A 117 11.42 -28.61 -0.50
C PHE A 117 10.40 -27.47 -0.39
N PRO A 118 9.26 -27.70 0.28
CA PRO A 118 8.25 -26.66 0.46
C PRO A 118 8.82 -25.51 1.30
N VAL A 119 8.33 -24.31 1.03
CA VAL A 119 8.76 -23.10 1.70
C VAL A 119 7.64 -22.62 2.59
N PHE A 120 7.91 -22.46 3.89
CA PHE A 120 6.95 -22.09 4.92
C PHE A 120 7.38 -20.83 5.67
N GLU A 121 6.41 -20.21 6.34
CA GLU A 121 6.65 -19.15 7.32
C GLU A 121 6.23 -19.66 8.71
N ASP A 122 7.06 -19.46 9.72
CA ASP A 122 6.74 -19.71 11.12
C ASP A 122 7.12 -18.50 12.00
N GLU A 123 6.92 -18.63 13.31
CA GLU A 123 7.18 -17.57 14.29
C GLU A 123 8.66 -17.15 14.38
N LYS A 124 9.58 -17.88 13.76
CA LYS A 124 11.03 -17.67 13.85
C LYS A 124 11.62 -17.00 12.61
N GLY A 125 10.86 -16.89 11.51
CA GLY A 125 11.32 -16.20 10.32
C GLY A 125 10.49 -16.48 9.07
N THR A 126 10.74 -15.65 8.07
CA THR A 126 10.10 -15.75 6.76
C THR A 126 10.90 -16.68 5.87
N TYR A 127 10.28 -17.75 5.49
CA TYR A 127 10.83 -18.73 4.55
C TYR A 127 10.32 -18.43 3.15
N ILE A 128 10.68 -17.29 2.65
CA ILE A 128 10.46 -16.75 1.31
C ILE A 128 9.00 -16.40 0.95
N LEU A 129 8.74 -15.10 0.81
CA LEU A 129 7.81 -14.41 -0.06
C LEU A 129 6.37 -14.22 0.42
N ASN A 130 5.92 -14.69 1.57
CA ASN A 130 4.53 -14.49 1.97
C ASN A 130 4.40 -13.85 3.35
N SER A 131 4.17 -12.53 3.40
CA SER A 131 3.75 -11.84 4.62
C SER A 131 2.22 -11.98 4.83
N ARG A 132 1.77 -11.90 6.08
CA ARG A 132 0.34 -11.77 6.41
C ARG A 132 -0.21 -10.49 5.80
N ASP A 133 -1.50 -10.45 5.55
CA ASP A 133 -2.17 -9.22 5.16
C ASP A 133 -2.15 -8.23 6.32
N MET A 134 -1.90 -6.96 6.01
CA MET A 134 -2.09 -5.87 6.96
C MET A 134 -3.56 -5.77 7.36
N CYS A 135 -3.84 -5.48 8.62
CA CYS A 135 -5.15 -5.11 9.10
C CYS A 135 -5.00 -4.02 10.16
N MET A 136 -5.51 -2.83 9.86
CA MET A 136 -5.43 -1.65 10.73
C MET A 136 -6.80 -1.23 11.25
N ILE A 137 -7.79 -2.13 11.22
CA ILE A 137 -9.17 -1.78 11.59
C ILE A 137 -9.26 -1.35 13.07
N ASP A 138 -8.53 -2.02 13.95
CA ASP A 138 -8.47 -1.69 15.38
C ASP A 138 -7.66 -0.41 15.68
N HIS A 139 -6.97 0.13 14.66
CA HIS A 139 -6.10 1.31 14.76
C HIS A 139 -6.62 2.50 13.96
N LEU A 140 -7.93 2.52 13.62
CA LEU A 140 -8.51 3.60 12.83
C LEU A 140 -8.40 4.96 13.54
N ASN A 141 -8.66 5.01 14.84
CA ASN A 141 -8.49 6.23 15.62
C ASN A 141 -7.05 6.71 15.61
N ASP A 142 -6.08 5.81 15.73
CA ASP A 142 -4.64 6.15 15.66
C ASP A 142 -4.26 6.74 14.29
N LEU A 143 -4.83 6.22 13.20
CA LEU A 143 -4.62 6.73 11.85
C LEU A 143 -5.26 8.12 11.66
N MET A 144 -6.49 8.31 12.15
CA MET A 144 -7.17 9.60 12.12
C MET A 144 -6.40 10.64 12.94
N ASP A 145 -5.97 10.30 14.16
CA ASP A 145 -5.16 11.16 15.04
C ASP A 145 -3.77 11.46 14.46
N ALA A 146 -3.24 10.55 13.63
CA ALA A 146 -2.01 10.79 12.87
C ALA A 146 -2.20 11.74 11.69
N GLY A 147 -3.43 12.14 11.37
CA GLY A 147 -3.78 13.03 10.28
C GLY A 147 -3.80 12.37 8.92
N VAL A 148 -4.23 11.11 8.86
CA VAL A 148 -4.48 10.37 7.61
C VAL A 148 -5.84 10.77 7.05
N ASP A 149 -5.87 11.22 5.81
CA ASP A 149 -7.08 11.66 5.13
C ASP A 149 -7.78 10.54 4.35
N CYS A 150 -7.03 9.49 3.97
CA CYS A 150 -7.54 8.40 3.16
C CYS A 150 -6.88 7.07 3.49
N ILE A 151 -7.71 6.02 3.58
CA ILE A 151 -7.25 4.65 3.80
C ILE A 151 -7.32 3.85 2.50
N LYS A 152 -6.22 3.19 2.17
CA LYS A 152 -6.10 2.35 0.98
C LYS A 152 -6.21 0.88 1.34
N ILE A 153 -7.12 0.19 0.64
CA ILE A 153 -7.30 -1.26 0.74
C ILE A 153 -6.67 -1.91 -0.49
N GLU A 154 -5.76 -2.86 -0.29
CA GLU A 154 -5.15 -3.65 -1.36
C GLU A 154 -5.92 -4.96 -1.54
N GLY A 155 -6.50 -5.15 -2.71
CA GLY A 155 -7.31 -6.32 -3.04
C GLY A 155 -7.11 -6.86 -4.46
N ARG A 156 -6.03 -6.52 -5.15
CA ARG A 156 -5.79 -6.86 -6.57
C ARG A 156 -5.91 -8.36 -6.87
N ALA A 157 -5.35 -9.21 -6.00
CA ALA A 157 -5.38 -10.66 -6.16
C ALA A 157 -6.52 -11.32 -5.36
N LYS A 158 -7.39 -10.52 -4.77
CA LYS A 158 -8.51 -11.00 -3.94
C LYS A 158 -9.80 -11.03 -4.76
N SER A 159 -10.82 -11.71 -4.24
CA SER A 159 -12.14 -11.76 -4.86
C SER A 159 -12.90 -10.44 -4.70
N ALA A 160 -13.91 -10.22 -5.55
CA ALA A 160 -14.84 -9.10 -5.38
C ALA A 160 -15.57 -9.15 -4.02
N TYR A 161 -15.88 -10.35 -3.53
CA TYR A 161 -16.46 -10.56 -2.21
C TYR A 161 -15.54 -10.03 -1.09
N TYR A 162 -14.24 -10.36 -1.14
CA TYR A 162 -13.27 -9.83 -0.19
C TYR A 162 -13.25 -8.29 -0.22
N ALA A 163 -13.17 -7.70 -1.41
CA ALA A 163 -13.14 -6.26 -1.54
C ALA A 163 -14.40 -5.60 -0.95
N ALA A 164 -15.57 -6.19 -1.22
CA ALA A 164 -16.85 -5.68 -0.71
C ALA A 164 -16.93 -5.75 0.83
N ILE A 165 -16.60 -6.91 1.42
CA ILE A 165 -16.68 -7.10 2.88
C ILE A 165 -15.67 -6.20 3.59
N VAL A 166 -14.42 -6.20 3.17
CA VAL A 166 -13.38 -5.37 3.81
C VAL A 166 -13.71 -3.89 3.70
N THR A 167 -14.13 -3.43 2.51
CA THR A 167 -14.50 -2.03 2.33
C THR A 167 -15.72 -1.65 3.19
N GLY A 168 -16.72 -2.54 3.27
CA GLY A 168 -17.88 -2.36 4.13
C GLY A 168 -17.51 -2.24 5.60
N ALA A 169 -16.69 -3.17 6.11
CA ALA A 169 -16.21 -3.14 7.49
C ALA A 169 -15.47 -1.83 7.80
N TYR A 170 -14.49 -1.45 6.98
CA TYR A 170 -13.78 -0.19 7.16
C TYR A 170 -14.70 1.02 7.11
N ARG A 171 -15.69 1.02 6.22
CA ARG A 171 -16.64 2.14 6.14
C ARG A 171 -17.46 2.28 7.43
N HIS A 172 -18.01 1.19 7.95
CA HIS A 172 -18.74 1.20 9.22
C HIS A 172 -17.86 1.66 10.38
N CYS A 173 -16.67 1.09 10.51
CA CYS A 173 -15.76 1.48 11.59
C CYS A 173 -15.28 2.94 11.49
N ILE A 174 -15.08 3.49 10.29
CA ILE A 174 -14.73 4.90 10.09
C ILE A 174 -15.92 5.80 10.49
N ASP A 175 -17.15 5.41 10.15
CA ASP A 175 -18.34 6.17 10.51
C ASP A 175 -18.54 6.15 12.03
N ASP A 176 -18.35 5.01 12.69
CA ASP A 176 -18.43 4.91 14.15
C ASP A 176 -17.35 5.76 14.82
N ALA A 177 -16.11 5.68 14.36
CA ALA A 177 -15.01 6.49 14.88
C ALA A 177 -15.27 8.00 14.69
N ALA A 178 -15.79 8.42 13.54
CA ALA A 178 -16.11 9.81 13.25
C ALA A 178 -17.25 10.34 14.14
N ASP A 179 -18.21 9.49 14.49
CA ASP A 179 -19.32 9.80 15.38
C ASP A 179 -18.97 9.66 16.87
N GLY A 180 -17.73 9.26 17.20
CA GLY A 180 -17.27 9.03 18.56
C GLY A 180 -17.91 7.79 19.24
N ARG A 181 -18.39 6.84 18.43
CA ARG A 181 -18.93 5.57 18.91
C ARG A 181 -17.80 4.55 19.11
N GLU A 182 -18.01 3.58 20.01
CA GLU A 182 -17.14 2.42 20.08
C GLU A 182 -17.28 1.59 18.78
N LEU A 183 -16.17 1.00 18.33
CA LEU A 183 -16.17 0.13 17.16
C LEU A 183 -17.02 -1.12 17.47
N ASP A 184 -17.95 -1.45 16.59
CA ASP A 184 -18.75 -2.66 16.71
C ASP A 184 -17.86 -3.90 16.47
N PRO A 185 -17.70 -4.80 17.44
CA PRO A 185 -16.81 -5.96 17.32
C PRO A 185 -17.29 -6.99 16.28
N ILE A 186 -18.43 -6.75 15.65
CA ILE A 186 -18.94 -7.63 14.59
C ILE A 186 -18.20 -7.42 13.27
N TRP A 187 -17.56 -6.28 13.10
CA TRP A 187 -16.80 -5.90 11.92
C TRP A 187 -15.30 -6.15 12.12
#